data_f8f09b7db4031a25ea17f4b45901cc56
#
_entry.id   f8f09b7db4031a25ea17f4b45901cc56
#
_cell.length_a   1.000
_cell.length_b   1.000
_cell.length_c   1.000
_cell.angle_alpha   90.00
_cell.angle_beta   90.00
_cell.angle_gamma   90.00
#
_symmetry.space_group_name_H-M   'P 1'
#
loop_
_entity.id
_entity.type
_entity.pdbx_description
1 polymer ?
#
loop_
_entity_poly.entity_id
_entity_poly.type
_entity_poly.pdbx_seq_one_letter_code
_entity_poly.pdbx_strand_id
1 'polypeptide(L)'
;MSKEFEMSMEFEMSMMGELTFFLGLQIKQSKDGIFINQAKYTKELLKRFDMEASNAFDTPMSSSLKIDKAAKGKDVDIKRYRGMIGSLLYLTVSRPDIMFSVCLCARFQACPKESHLIAVKRILRYLKGTHDLGLWFPRNTSFFYLIGYSDADYAGCKTERKSTSGGCQFLGHSLVSWSSKKQNSVALSTTKAEYMAVGACCAQILWMKQTLLDFGLKYDHIPILCDNTSAIDLTKNPIQHSRTKHIEIKHHFIRDHVQKGDIVLDFVDTNHQLADIFTKPLDSKRFTALRRELGMSSPM
;
A
#
# COMPACT_ATOMS: atom_id res chain seq x y z
N MET A 1 17.76 -2.32 -41.59
CA MET A 1 17.55 -3.22 -40.42
C MET A 1 17.02 -2.37 -39.30
N SER A 2 15.94 -2.80 -38.65
CA SER A 2 15.36 -2.02 -37.52
C SER A 2 16.26 -2.16 -36.26
N LYS A 3 16.20 -1.15 -35.36
CA LYS A 3 16.88 -1.19 -34.06
C LYS A 3 16.53 -2.46 -33.24
N GLU A 4 15.32 -3.00 -33.44
CA GLU A 4 14.84 -4.24 -32.84
C GLU A 4 15.62 -5.47 -33.30
N PHE A 5 16.02 -5.51 -34.57
CA PHE A 5 16.81 -6.60 -35.11
C PHE A 5 18.25 -6.59 -34.59
N GLU A 6 18.84 -5.41 -34.41
CA GLU A 6 20.17 -5.27 -33.79
C GLU A 6 20.18 -5.68 -32.33
N MET A 7 19.15 -5.27 -31.54
CA MET A 7 19.00 -5.70 -30.15
C MET A 7 18.81 -7.21 -30.00
N SER A 8 18.08 -7.84 -30.92
CA SER A 8 17.88 -9.30 -30.92
C SER A 8 19.16 -10.07 -31.09
N MET A 9 20.10 -9.55 -31.87
CA MET A 9 21.43 -10.19 -32.08
C MET A 9 22.38 -9.97 -30.89
N GLU A 10 22.26 -8.84 -30.20
CA GLU A 10 23.18 -8.50 -29.10
C GLU A 10 22.80 -9.19 -27.77
N PHE A 11 21.50 -9.46 -27.54
CA PHE A 11 21.00 -9.98 -26.27
C PHE A 11 20.30 -11.34 -26.34
N GLU A 12 20.38 -12.06 -27.45
CA GLU A 12 19.71 -13.36 -27.68
C GLU A 12 18.21 -13.34 -27.23
N MET A 13 17.48 -12.31 -27.60
CA MET A 13 16.07 -12.15 -27.19
C MET A 13 15.17 -13.15 -27.93
N SER A 14 14.47 -14.00 -27.17
CA SER A 14 13.60 -15.04 -27.73
C SER A 14 12.18 -14.55 -28.09
N MET A 15 11.77 -13.36 -27.63
CA MET A 15 10.44 -12.80 -27.89
C MET A 15 10.53 -11.32 -28.23
N MET A 16 10.13 -10.96 -29.45
CA MET A 16 9.97 -9.58 -29.93
C MET A 16 8.48 -9.28 -30.10
N GLY A 17 7.84 -8.73 -29.11
CA GLY A 17 6.41 -8.41 -29.13
C GLY A 17 5.99 -7.67 -27.87
N GLU A 18 4.69 -7.33 -27.79
CA GLU A 18 4.13 -6.69 -26.61
C GLU A 18 4.27 -7.61 -25.39
N LEU A 19 4.79 -7.04 -24.30
CA LEU A 19 4.93 -7.75 -23.03
C LEU A 19 3.54 -8.03 -22.45
N THR A 20 3.13 -9.31 -22.41
CA THR A 20 1.84 -9.74 -21.87
C THR A 20 1.95 -10.30 -20.45
N PHE A 21 3.16 -10.76 -20.07
CA PHE A 21 3.48 -11.27 -18.74
C PHE A 21 4.85 -10.80 -18.29
N PHE A 22 4.96 -10.34 -17.04
CA PHE A 22 6.22 -9.99 -16.43
C PHE A 22 6.20 -10.35 -14.93
N LEU A 23 7.13 -11.22 -14.50
CA LEU A 23 7.22 -11.68 -13.11
C LEU A 23 5.87 -12.15 -12.53
N GLY A 24 5.05 -12.84 -13.32
CA GLY A 24 3.73 -13.32 -12.92
C GLY A 24 2.62 -12.28 -12.94
N LEU A 25 2.91 -11.04 -13.29
CA LEU A 25 1.92 -10.01 -13.56
C LEU A 25 1.41 -10.18 -15.00
N GLN A 26 0.10 -10.06 -15.18
CA GLN A 26 -0.53 -9.96 -16.49
C GLN A 26 -0.56 -8.49 -16.90
N ILE A 27 -0.04 -8.20 -18.09
CA ILE A 27 0.08 -6.86 -18.63
C ILE A 27 -0.77 -6.78 -19.90
N LYS A 28 -1.71 -5.85 -19.93
CA LYS A 28 -2.48 -5.51 -21.13
C LYS A 28 -2.12 -4.10 -21.56
N GLN A 29 -1.42 -3.99 -22.66
CA GLN A 29 -1.10 -2.71 -23.28
C GLN A 29 -2.22 -2.30 -24.23
N SER A 30 -2.53 -1.01 -24.27
CA SER A 30 -3.49 -0.40 -25.18
C SER A 30 -3.02 0.97 -25.64
N LYS A 31 -3.73 1.58 -26.58
CA LYS A 31 -3.45 2.96 -27.02
C LYS A 31 -3.58 3.97 -25.87
N ASP A 32 -4.47 3.69 -24.90
CA ASP A 32 -4.83 4.61 -23.83
C ASP A 32 -4.01 4.39 -22.55
N GLY A 33 -3.30 3.27 -22.43
CA GLY A 33 -2.49 2.98 -21.24
C GLY A 33 -2.15 1.51 -21.06
N ILE A 34 -1.70 1.19 -19.83
CA ILE A 34 -1.29 -0.15 -19.42
C ILE A 34 -2.16 -0.59 -18.25
N PHE A 35 -2.75 -1.77 -18.36
CA PHE A 35 -3.48 -2.43 -17.28
C PHE A 35 -2.66 -3.60 -16.72
N ILE A 36 -2.48 -3.61 -15.40
CA ILE A 36 -1.68 -4.64 -14.71
C ILE A 36 -2.55 -5.35 -13.70
N ASN A 37 -2.63 -6.68 -13.78
CA ASN A 37 -3.37 -7.52 -12.85
C ASN A 37 -2.70 -8.87 -12.59
N GLN A 38 -3.28 -9.68 -11.71
CA GLN A 38 -2.88 -11.06 -11.42
C GLN A 38 -4.11 -12.00 -11.40
N ALA A 39 -5.03 -11.83 -12.35
CA ALA A 39 -6.29 -12.57 -12.41
C ALA A 39 -6.09 -14.09 -12.49
N LYS A 40 -5.14 -14.56 -13.31
CA LYS A 40 -4.79 -15.97 -13.44
C LYS A 40 -4.28 -16.54 -12.11
N TYR A 41 -3.30 -15.85 -11.51
CA TYR A 41 -2.75 -16.27 -10.22
C TYR A 41 -3.79 -16.26 -9.10
N THR A 42 -4.69 -15.27 -9.09
CA THR A 42 -5.79 -15.22 -8.11
C THR A 42 -6.72 -16.43 -8.24
N LYS A 43 -7.08 -16.84 -9.46
CA LYS A 43 -7.90 -18.05 -9.70
C LYS A 43 -7.18 -19.33 -9.24
N GLU A 44 -5.90 -19.48 -9.57
CA GLU A 44 -5.08 -20.61 -9.13
C GLU A 44 -4.97 -20.67 -7.60
N LEU A 45 -4.84 -19.51 -6.94
CA LEU A 45 -4.82 -19.39 -5.49
C LEU A 45 -6.13 -19.83 -4.83
N LEU A 46 -7.26 -19.38 -5.38
CA LEU A 46 -8.59 -19.80 -4.91
C LEU A 46 -8.80 -21.31 -5.03
N LYS A 47 -8.35 -21.90 -6.12
CA LYS A 47 -8.38 -23.36 -6.32
C LYS A 47 -7.48 -24.06 -5.32
N ARG A 48 -6.23 -23.62 -5.16
CA ARG A 48 -5.24 -24.21 -4.24
C ARG A 48 -5.72 -24.29 -2.79
N PHE A 49 -6.51 -23.30 -2.34
CA PHE A 49 -7.00 -23.21 -0.96
C PHE A 49 -8.47 -23.59 -0.78
N ASP A 50 -9.07 -24.23 -1.78
CA ASP A 50 -10.46 -24.73 -1.75
C ASP A 50 -11.48 -23.61 -1.51
N MET A 51 -11.29 -22.45 -2.14
CA MET A 51 -12.14 -21.26 -1.97
C MET A 51 -13.06 -20.97 -3.17
N GLU A 52 -13.00 -21.77 -4.23
CA GLU A 52 -13.79 -21.56 -5.45
C GLU A 52 -15.31 -21.63 -5.21
N ALA A 53 -15.78 -22.54 -4.35
CA ALA A 53 -17.19 -22.69 -4.02
C ALA A 53 -17.67 -21.72 -2.91
N SER A 54 -16.78 -20.88 -2.32
CA SER A 54 -17.15 -20.01 -1.21
C SER A 54 -17.95 -18.78 -1.68
N ASN A 55 -18.78 -18.19 -0.82
CA ASN A 55 -19.45 -16.92 -1.13
C ASN A 55 -18.46 -15.77 -1.16
N ALA A 56 -18.64 -14.81 -2.08
CA ALA A 56 -17.84 -13.61 -2.16
C ALA A 56 -18.16 -12.62 -1.01
N PHE A 57 -17.20 -11.77 -0.68
CA PHE A 57 -17.35 -10.63 0.25
C PHE A 57 -16.98 -9.32 -0.44
N ASP A 58 -17.60 -8.22 -0.01
CA ASP A 58 -17.37 -6.89 -0.58
C ASP A 58 -16.10 -6.21 -0.05
N THR A 59 -15.59 -6.65 1.13
CA THR A 59 -14.38 -6.10 1.77
C THR A 59 -13.45 -7.20 2.25
N PRO A 60 -12.12 -7.01 2.15
CA PRO A 60 -11.16 -8.03 2.59
C PRO A 60 -11.08 -8.17 4.11
N MET A 61 -11.50 -7.14 4.86
CA MET A 61 -11.52 -7.13 6.32
C MET A 61 -12.84 -6.55 6.83
N SER A 62 -13.38 -7.11 7.92
CA SER A 62 -14.54 -6.53 8.59
C SER A 62 -14.12 -5.44 9.56
N SER A 63 -14.84 -4.33 9.58
CA SER A 63 -14.63 -3.26 10.58
C SER A 63 -14.92 -3.72 12.01
N SER A 64 -15.74 -4.76 12.19
CA SER A 64 -16.05 -5.36 13.49
C SER A 64 -15.06 -6.43 13.94
N LEU A 65 -14.18 -6.91 13.05
CA LEU A 65 -13.27 -8.00 13.36
C LEU A 65 -12.12 -7.54 14.24
N LYS A 66 -12.01 -8.13 15.42
CA LYS A 66 -10.91 -7.90 16.36
C LYS A 66 -9.97 -9.08 16.32
N ILE A 67 -8.78 -8.89 15.77
CA ILE A 67 -7.73 -9.90 15.71
C ILE A 67 -6.64 -9.55 16.72
N ASP A 68 -6.30 -10.47 17.60
CA ASP A 68 -5.23 -10.29 18.59
C ASP A 68 -4.38 -11.57 18.80
N LYS A 69 -3.24 -11.44 19.46
CA LYS A 69 -2.32 -12.56 19.74
C LYS A 69 -2.87 -13.56 20.76
N ALA A 70 -3.76 -13.11 21.63
CA ALA A 70 -4.27 -13.89 22.76
C ALA A 70 -5.53 -14.68 22.40
N ALA A 71 -5.85 -14.84 21.11
CA ALA A 71 -7.01 -15.57 20.69
C ALA A 71 -7.04 -16.97 21.35
N LYS A 72 -7.98 -17.15 22.27
CA LYS A 72 -8.36 -18.44 22.83
C LYS A 72 -9.06 -19.24 21.73
N GLY A 73 -8.32 -19.79 20.82
CA GLY A 73 -8.85 -20.54 19.68
C GLY A 73 -8.01 -21.77 19.42
N LYS A 74 -8.57 -22.71 18.66
CA LYS A 74 -7.84 -23.88 18.20
C LYS A 74 -6.64 -23.46 17.36
N ASP A 75 -5.56 -24.19 17.53
CA ASP A 75 -4.38 -24.04 16.68
C ASP A 75 -4.74 -24.50 15.26
N VAL A 76 -4.12 -23.84 14.29
CA VAL A 76 -4.26 -24.20 12.88
C VAL A 76 -2.92 -24.62 12.31
N ASP A 77 -2.94 -25.33 11.19
CA ASP A 77 -1.71 -25.71 10.49
C ASP A 77 -0.90 -24.47 10.11
N ILE A 78 0.24 -24.29 10.78
CA ILE A 78 1.16 -23.17 10.61
C ILE A 78 1.70 -23.11 9.17
N LYS A 79 2.02 -24.28 8.58
CA LYS A 79 2.57 -24.38 7.24
C LYS A 79 1.55 -23.90 6.20
N ARG A 80 0.29 -24.37 6.34
CA ARG A 80 -0.82 -23.93 5.48
C ARG A 80 -1.09 -22.44 5.62
N TYR A 81 -1.13 -21.92 6.86
CA TYR A 81 -1.34 -20.50 7.14
C TYR A 81 -0.25 -19.63 6.50
N ARG A 82 1.02 -19.97 6.71
CA ARG A 82 2.17 -19.26 6.12
C ARG A 82 2.14 -19.30 4.59
N GLY A 83 1.75 -20.44 4.00
CA GLY A 83 1.57 -20.56 2.56
C GLY A 83 0.49 -19.61 2.02
N MET A 84 -0.66 -19.49 2.72
CA MET A 84 -1.71 -18.52 2.37
C MET A 84 -1.19 -17.07 2.46
N ILE A 85 -0.52 -16.71 3.54
CA ILE A 85 0.03 -15.36 3.73
C ILE A 85 1.08 -15.03 2.67
N GLY A 86 2.02 -15.91 2.39
CA GLY A 86 3.05 -15.69 1.37
C GLY A 86 2.45 -15.45 -0.02
N SER A 87 1.45 -16.27 -0.40
CA SER A 87 0.73 -16.09 -1.65
C SER A 87 -0.05 -14.78 -1.71
N LEU A 88 -0.68 -14.36 -0.62
CA LEU A 88 -1.41 -13.10 -0.54
C LEU A 88 -0.46 -11.88 -0.55
N LEU A 89 0.71 -11.97 0.10
CA LEU A 89 1.75 -10.93 0.04
C LEU A 89 2.23 -10.72 -1.40
N TYR A 90 2.40 -11.78 -2.18
CA TYR A 90 2.74 -11.66 -3.59
C TYR A 90 1.63 -10.94 -4.39
N LEU A 91 0.36 -11.18 -4.09
CA LEU A 91 -0.76 -10.46 -4.72
C LEU A 91 -0.77 -8.96 -4.40
N THR A 92 -0.24 -8.51 -3.26
CA THR A 92 -0.25 -7.09 -2.90
C THR A 92 0.57 -6.21 -3.85
N VAL A 93 1.37 -6.79 -4.75
CA VAL A 93 2.13 -6.06 -5.78
C VAL A 93 1.21 -5.41 -6.82
N SER A 94 0.03 -5.99 -7.13
CA SER A 94 -0.96 -5.42 -8.05
C SER A 94 -2.31 -5.15 -7.39
N ARG A 95 -2.45 -5.52 -6.11
CA ARG A 95 -3.68 -5.41 -5.31
C ARG A 95 -3.43 -4.58 -4.05
N PRO A 96 -3.29 -3.25 -4.17
CA PRO A 96 -3.15 -2.35 -3.02
C PRO A 96 -4.32 -2.47 -2.03
N ASP A 97 -5.51 -2.74 -2.50
CA ASP A 97 -6.75 -2.87 -1.73
C ASP A 97 -6.73 -3.96 -0.65
N ILE A 98 -5.92 -5.02 -0.81
CA ILE A 98 -5.76 -6.05 0.23
C ILE A 98 -4.55 -5.83 1.14
N MET A 99 -3.71 -4.83 0.89
CA MET A 99 -2.41 -4.63 1.56
C MET A 99 -2.54 -4.60 3.08
N PHE A 100 -3.43 -3.77 3.62
CA PHE A 100 -3.66 -3.69 5.07
C PHE A 100 -4.06 -5.04 5.66
N SER A 101 -5.06 -5.70 5.06
CA SER A 101 -5.62 -6.93 5.57
C SER A 101 -4.60 -8.07 5.60
N VAL A 102 -3.79 -8.17 4.54
CA VAL A 102 -2.70 -9.16 4.44
C VAL A 102 -1.60 -8.88 5.44
N CYS A 103 -1.13 -7.63 5.53
CA CYS A 103 -0.11 -7.22 6.50
C CYS A 103 -0.57 -7.41 7.95
N LEU A 104 -1.85 -7.19 8.25
CA LEU A 104 -2.42 -7.46 9.58
C LEU A 104 -2.40 -8.95 9.89
N CYS A 105 -2.89 -9.81 8.99
CA CYS A 105 -2.89 -11.27 9.17
C CYS A 105 -1.46 -11.84 9.24
N ALA A 106 -0.50 -11.27 8.51
CA ALA A 106 0.90 -11.70 8.53
C ALA A 106 1.57 -11.58 9.91
N ARG A 107 1.07 -10.70 10.79
CA ARG A 107 1.58 -10.53 12.16
C ARG A 107 1.44 -11.79 13.04
N PHE A 108 0.56 -12.73 12.64
CA PHE A 108 0.21 -13.92 13.43
C PHE A 108 0.82 -15.22 12.88
N GLN A 109 1.75 -15.16 11.93
CA GLN A 109 2.36 -16.32 11.28
C GLN A 109 3.15 -17.26 12.24
N ALA A 110 3.59 -16.74 13.39
CA ALA A 110 4.35 -17.54 14.37
C ALA A 110 3.47 -18.52 15.14
N CYS A 111 2.23 -18.10 15.49
CA CYS A 111 1.26 -18.90 16.23
C CYS A 111 -0.16 -18.56 15.75
N PRO A 112 -0.57 -19.03 14.56
CA PRO A 112 -1.89 -18.72 14.02
C PRO A 112 -2.98 -19.50 14.73
N LYS A 113 -4.13 -18.86 14.96
CA LYS A 113 -5.34 -19.44 15.55
C LYS A 113 -6.47 -19.45 14.52
N GLU A 114 -7.56 -20.15 14.83
CA GLU A 114 -8.71 -20.26 13.96
C GLU A 114 -9.30 -18.90 13.54
N SER A 115 -9.35 -17.94 14.47
CA SER A 115 -9.79 -16.57 14.17
C SER A 115 -8.91 -15.88 13.12
N HIS A 116 -7.60 -16.14 13.14
CA HIS A 116 -6.66 -15.61 12.13
C HIS A 116 -6.92 -16.28 10.77
N LEU A 117 -7.17 -17.58 10.75
CA LEU A 117 -7.50 -18.31 9.52
C LEU A 117 -8.82 -17.84 8.91
N ILE A 118 -9.83 -17.55 9.73
CA ILE A 118 -11.12 -16.98 9.28
C ILE A 118 -10.88 -15.63 8.60
N ALA A 119 -10.01 -14.78 9.16
CA ALA A 119 -9.65 -13.50 8.56
C ALA A 119 -8.95 -13.67 7.20
N VAL A 120 -7.99 -14.58 7.08
CA VAL A 120 -7.32 -14.90 5.81
C VAL A 120 -8.31 -15.44 4.77
N LYS A 121 -9.22 -16.35 5.17
CA LYS A 121 -10.27 -16.85 4.29
C LYS A 121 -11.22 -15.74 3.82
N ARG A 122 -11.47 -14.72 4.65
CA ARG A 122 -12.26 -13.55 4.22
C ARG A 122 -11.55 -12.77 3.10
N ILE A 123 -10.23 -12.59 3.17
CA ILE A 123 -9.45 -11.96 2.07
C ILE A 123 -9.64 -12.78 0.78
N LEU A 124 -9.53 -14.11 0.84
CA LEU A 124 -9.72 -14.97 -0.32
C LEU A 124 -11.15 -14.89 -0.89
N ARG A 125 -12.17 -14.79 -0.04
CA ARG A 125 -13.56 -14.58 -0.48
C ARG A 125 -13.75 -13.21 -1.17
N TYR A 126 -13.11 -12.17 -0.67
CA TYR A 126 -13.09 -10.87 -1.33
C TYR A 126 -12.41 -10.95 -2.71
N LEU A 127 -11.28 -11.63 -2.80
CA LEU A 127 -10.57 -11.86 -4.06
C LEU A 127 -11.39 -12.66 -5.07
N LYS A 128 -12.23 -13.60 -4.61
CA LYS A 128 -13.15 -14.33 -5.49
C LYS A 128 -14.10 -13.39 -6.24
N GLY A 129 -14.67 -12.41 -5.54
CA GLY A 129 -15.57 -11.41 -6.14
C GLY A 129 -14.88 -10.33 -6.95
N THR A 130 -13.53 -10.24 -6.88
CA THR A 130 -12.73 -9.16 -7.46
C THR A 130 -11.45 -9.66 -8.13
N HIS A 131 -11.47 -10.89 -8.66
CA HIS A 131 -10.26 -11.54 -9.19
C HIS A 131 -9.68 -10.85 -10.43
N ASP A 132 -10.48 -10.11 -11.15
CA ASP A 132 -10.17 -9.40 -12.38
C ASP A 132 -9.68 -7.96 -12.15
N LEU A 133 -9.79 -7.43 -10.93
CA LEU A 133 -9.32 -6.09 -10.62
C LEU A 133 -7.81 -5.98 -10.73
N GLY A 134 -7.36 -4.82 -11.22
CA GLY A 134 -5.95 -4.46 -11.35
C GLY A 134 -5.76 -2.95 -11.34
N LEU A 135 -4.53 -2.52 -11.59
CA LEU A 135 -4.14 -1.12 -11.68
C LEU A 135 -4.13 -0.66 -13.12
N TRP A 136 -4.71 0.50 -13.35
CA TRP A 136 -4.69 1.19 -14.64
C TRP A 136 -3.68 2.33 -14.63
N PHE A 137 -2.81 2.34 -15.62
CA PHE A 137 -1.78 3.36 -15.84
C PHE A 137 -2.08 4.06 -17.18
N PRO A 138 -2.72 5.23 -17.19
CA PRO A 138 -3.06 5.94 -18.42
C PRO A 138 -1.79 6.46 -19.12
N ARG A 139 -1.79 6.41 -20.45
CA ARG A 139 -0.64 6.83 -21.28
C ARG A 139 -0.47 8.35 -21.33
N ASN A 140 -1.57 9.07 -21.43
CA ASN A 140 -1.60 10.52 -21.58
C ASN A 140 -1.96 11.17 -20.24
N THR A 141 -0.97 11.37 -19.38
CA THR A 141 -1.10 12.27 -18.24
C THR A 141 -0.42 13.59 -18.61
N SER A 142 -1.21 14.63 -18.77
CA SER A 142 -0.72 15.98 -19.13
C SER A 142 0.23 16.56 -18.08
N PHE A 143 0.24 15.99 -16.87
CA PHE A 143 1.05 16.44 -15.74
C PHE A 143 1.61 15.22 -14.97
N PHE A 144 2.92 15.08 -15.00
CA PHE A 144 3.66 14.16 -14.13
C PHE A 144 4.00 14.90 -12.84
N TYR A 145 3.08 14.98 -11.89
CA TYR A 145 3.39 15.44 -10.53
C TYR A 145 3.58 14.24 -9.61
N LEU A 146 4.49 14.38 -8.65
CA LEU A 146 4.69 13.39 -7.59
C LEU A 146 3.96 13.88 -6.33
N ILE A 147 3.13 13.03 -5.73
CA ILE A 147 2.35 13.35 -4.52
C ILE A 147 2.29 12.14 -3.60
N GLY A 148 2.35 12.36 -2.29
CA GLY A 148 2.20 11.32 -1.27
C GLY A 148 0.98 11.55 -0.38
N TYR A 149 0.38 10.46 0.10
CA TYR A 149 -0.63 10.45 1.16
C TYR A 149 -0.10 9.65 2.34
N SER A 150 -0.35 10.13 3.54
CA SER A 150 0.11 9.48 4.78
C SER A 150 -0.99 9.51 5.84
N ASP A 151 -1.25 8.35 6.46
CA ASP A 151 -2.21 8.18 7.56
C ASP A 151 -1.64 7.24 8.63
N ALA A 152 -2.12 7.34 9.86
CA ALA A 152 -1.81 6.42 10.94
C ALA A 152 -3.04 6.06 11.79
N ASP A 153 -3.40 4.78 11.84
CA ASP A 153 -4.38 4.27 12.79
C ASP A 153 -3.77 4.22 14.20
N TYR A 154 -4.10 5.22 15.04
CA TYR A 154 -3.57 5.36 16.40
C TYR A 154 -3.94 4.19 17.31
N ALA A 155 -2.92 3.51 17.86
CA ALA A 155 -3.08 2.41 18.80
C ALA A 155 -3.98 1.26 18.31
N GLY A 156 -4.14 1.08 16.99
CA GLY A 156 -5.02 0.08 16.39
C GLY A 156 -4.68 -1.36 16.76
N CYS A 157 -3.41 -1.66 17.09
CA CYS A 157 -3.03 -2.94 17.66
C CYS A 157 -3.40 -3.01 19.15
N LYS A 158 -4.49 -3.69 19.48
CA LYS A 158 -5.04 -3.74 20.85
C LYS A 158 -4.10 -4.37 21.89
N THR A 159 -3.29 -5.33 21.48
CA THR A 159 -2.36 -6.04 22.40
C THR A 159 -1.08 -5.26 22.66
N GLU A 160 -0.52 -4.62 21.63
CA GLU A 160 0.76 -3.91 21.76
C GLU A 160 0.59 -2.39 21.78
N ARG A 161 -0.64 -1.88 21.61
CA ARG A 161 -0.95 -0.44 21.54
C ARG A 161 -0.13 0.32 20.49
N LYS A 162 0.39 -0.39 19.50
CA LYS A 162 1.14 0.18 18.39
C LYS A 162 0.20 0.61 17.26
N SER A 163 0.54 1.70 16.63
CA SER A 163 -0.17 2.25 15.47
C SER A 163 0.19 1.50 14.18
N THR A 164 -0.62 1.65 13.16
CA THR A 164 -0.32 1.20 11.81
C THR A 164 -0.15 2.44 10.94
N SER A 165 1.00 2.59 10.29
CA SER A 165 1.23 3.60 9.26
C SER A 165 0.82 3.07 7.91
N GLY A 166 0.09 3.88 7.16
CA GLY A 166 -0.23 3.70 5.76
C GLY A 166 0.32 4.84 4.93
N GLY A 167 0.73 4.54 3.71
CA GLY A 167 1.14 5.56 2.76
C GLY A 167 0.97 5.09 1.34
N CYS A 168 0.72 6.03 0.44
CA CYS A 168 0.70 5.78 -0.99
C CYS A 168 1.23 6.98 -1.76
N GLN A 169 1.86 6.72 -2.90
CA GLN A 169 2.47 7.73 -3.74
C GLN A 169 1.97 7.59 -5.18
N PHE A 170 1.65 8.73 -5.76
CA PHE A 170 1.18 8.82 -7.14
C PHE A 170 2.18 9.57 -8.00
N LEU A 171 2.34 9.11 -9.23
CA LEU A 171 2.99 9.84 -10.30
C LEU A 171 1.92 10.22 -11.32
N GLY A 172 1.57 11.51 -11.39
CA GLY A 172 0.36 11.95 -12.05
C GLY A 172 -0.89 11.31 -11.40
N HIS A 173 -1.71 10.65 -12.20
CA HIS A 173 -2.91 9.95 -11.73
C HIS A 173 -2.67 8.47 -11.40
N SER A 174 -1.44 7.99 -11.50
CA SER A 174 -1.09 6.58 -11.35
C SER A 174 -0.54 6.28 -9.97
N LEU A 175 -1.14 5.33 -9.28
CA LEU A 175 -0.59 4.79 -8.02
C LEU A 175 0.65 3.94 -8.34
N VAL A 176 1.82 4.35 -7.84
CA VAL A 176 3.10 3.69 -8.13
C VAL A 176 3.79 3.10 -6.90
N SER A 177 3.37 3.49 -5.69
CA SER A 177 3.91 2.94 -4.45
C SER A 177 2.85 2.96 -3.35
N TRP A 178 2.84 1.93 -2.49
CA TRP A 178 1.94 1.84 -1.33
C TRP A 178 2.52 0.97 -0.23
N SER A 179 2.10 1.21 0.99
CA SER A 179 2.55 0.45 2.14
C SER A 179 1.56 0.45 3.29
N SER A 180 1.58 -0.64 4.07
CA SER A 180 0.88 -0.77 5.34
C SER A 180 1.82 -1.42 6.35
N LYS A 181 2.23 -0.68 7.39
CA LYS A 181 3.25 -1.16 8.33
C LYS A 181 2.90 -0.84 9.77
N LYS A 182 2.96 -1.86 10.65
CA LYS A 182 2.88 -1.64 12.10
C LYS A 182 4.10 -0.84 12.56
N GLN A 183 3.88 0.23 13.34
CA GLN A 183 4.97 1.02 13.92
C GLN A 183 5.79 0.21 14.93
N ASN A 184 7.09 0.46 15.00
CA ASN A 184 8.00 -0.28 15.90
C ASN A 184 7.87 0.16 17.36
N SER A 185 7.48 1.42 17.61
CA SER A 185 7.27 2.01 18.93
C SER A 185 5.81 2.35 19.19
N VAL A 186 5.43 2.49 20.44
CA VAL A 186 4.11 3.01 20.83
C VAL A 186 4.14 4.53 20.70
N ALA A 187 3.18 5.08 19.96
CA ALA A 187 2.95 6.51 19.92
C ALA A 187 2.13 6.95 21.14
N LEU A 188 2.50 8.07 21.77
CA LEU A 188 1.82 8.60 22.96
C LEU A 188 0.63 9.53 22.61
N SER A 189 0.45 9.86 21.34
CA SER A 189 -0.66 10.67 20.82
C SER A 189 -0.93 10.32 19.36
N THR A 190 -2.12 10.72 18.87
CA THR A 190 -2.46 10.64 17.44
C THR A 190 -1.45 11.41 16.59
N THR A 191 -1.16 12.64 16.96
CA THR A 191 -0.15 13.50 16.31
C THR A 191 1.21 12.80 16.14
N LYS A 192 1.66 12.07 17.17
CA LYS A 192 2.93 11.33 17.10
C LYS A 192 2.85 10.14 16.14
N ALA A 193 1.72 9.44 16.13
CA ALA A 193 1.50 8.33 15.20
C ALA A 193 1.51 8.82 13.75
N GLU A 194 0.79 9.92 13.48
CA GLU A 194 0.73 10.57 12.17
C GLU A 194 2.11 11.06 11.73
N TYR A 195 2.83 11.75 12.61
CA TYR A 195 4.17 12.23 12.30
C TYR A 195 5.14 11.11 11.94
N MET A 196 5.02 9.95 12.59
CA MET A 196 5.83 8.76 12.25
C MET A 196 5.46 8.20 10.87
N ALA A 197 4.19 8.25 10.50
CA ALA A 197 3.73 7.82 9.17
C ALA A 197 4.22 8.78 8.08
N VAL A 198 4.12 10.09 8.32
CA VAL A 198 4.69 11.12 7.43
C VAL A 198 6.19 10.91 7.20
N GLY A 199 6.96 10.56 8.24
CA GLY A 199 8.39 10.24 8.09
C GLY A 199 8.68 9.07 7.16
N ALA A 200 7.85 8.04 7.19
CA ALA A 200 7.97 6.90 6.28
C ALA A 200 7.59 7.28 4.84
N CYS A 201 6.53 8.07 4.67
CA CYS A 201 6.11 8.60 3.38
C CYS A 201 7.18 9.53 2.77
N CYS A 202 7.75 10.43 3.58
CA CYS A 202 8.85 11.32 3.18
C CYS A 202 10.05 10.52 2.65
N ALA A 203 10.49 9.50 3.39
CA ALA A 203 11.62 8.66 2.96
C ALA A 203 11.35 8.00 1.59
N GLN A 204 10.13 7.49 1.36
CA GLN A 204 9.73 6.90 0.09
C GLN A 204 9.70 7.93 -1.04
N ILE A 205 9.17 9.12 -0.80
CA ILE A 205 9.14 10.21 -1.78
C ILE A 205 10.55 10.66 -2.18
N LEU A 206 11.46 10.79 -1.21
CA LEU A 206 12.85 11.16 -1.51
C LEU A 206 13.57 10.11 -2.35
N TRP A 207 13.33 8.84 -2.05
CA TRP A 207 13.84 7.75 -2.89
C TRP A 207 13.27 7.82 -4.32
N MET A 208 11.96 8.07 -4.47
CA MET A 208 11.34 8.24 -5.79
C MET A 208 11.85 9.48 -6.51
N LYS A 209 12.02 10.61 -5.81
CA LYS A 209 12.62 11.84 -6.35
C LYS A 209 13.99 11.56 -6.95
N GLN A 210 14.84 10.82 -6.23
CA GLN A 210 16.18 10.46 -6.73
C GLN A 210 16.10 9.54 -7.96
N THR A 211 15.24 8.51 -7.91
CA THR A 211 15.03 7.60 -9.05
C THR A 211 14.51 8.33 -10.29
N LEU A 212 13.56 9.24 -10.11
CA LEU A 212 13.01 10.03 -11.23
C LEU A 212 14.02 11.01 -11.83
N LEU A 213 14.96 11.51 -10.99
CA LEU A 213 16.06 12.35 -11.47
C LEU A 213 16.97 11.60 -12.44
N ASP A 214 17.19 10.30 -12.25
CA ASP A 214 17.97 9.45 -13.18
C ASP A 214 17.30 9.35 -14.57
N PHE A 215 15.98 9.57 -14.63
CA PHE A 215 15.22 9.70 -15.88
C PHE A 215 15.07 11.14 -16.39
N GLY A 216 15.80 12.10 -15.81
CA GLY A 216 15.75 13.52 -16.18
C GLY A 216 14.51 14.27 -15.67
N LEU A 217 13.72 13.66 -14.77
CA LEU A 217 12.53 14.28 -14.18
C LEU A 217 12.90 14.88 -12.82
N LYS A 218 12.88 16.22 -12.74
CA LYS A 218 13.20 16.94 -11.52
C LYS A 218 11.94 17.43 -10.81
N TYR A 219 11.84 17.13 -9.52
CA TYR A 219 10.75 17.55 -8.64
C TYR A 219 11.27 18.26 -7.41
N ASP A 220 10.63 19.35 -7.05
CA ASP A 220 10.85 20.08 -5.81
C ASP A 220 9.48 20.40 -5.18
N HIS A 221 9.43 20.66 -3.89
CA HIS A 221 8.20 20.98 -3.13
C HIS A 221 7.12 19.89 -3.29
N ILE A 222 7.53 18.62 -3.20
CA ILE A 222 6.63 17.48 -3.40
C ILE A 222 5.63 17.42 -2.24
N PRO A 223 4.30 17.49 -2.49
CA PRO A 223 3.30 17.48 -1.43
C PRO A 223 3.15 16.10 -0.80
N ILE A 224 3.12 16.08 0.53
CA ILE A 224 2.68 14.95 1.35
C ILE A 224 1.40 15.37 2.06
N LEU A 225 0.31 14.70 1.77
CA LEU A 225 -1.01 14.98 2.30
C LEU A 225 -1.24 14.20 3.60
N CYS A 226 -1.59 14.93 4.68
CA CYS A 226 -1.87 14.42 6.00
C CYS A 226 -3.15 15.07 6.53
N ASP A 227 -4.02 14.34 7.22
CA ASP A 227 -5.26 14.87 7.78
C ASP A 227 -5.11 15.34 9.24
N ASN A 228 -3.90 15.35 9.78
CA ASN A 228 -3.59 15.80 11.13
C ASN A 228 -2.82 17.13 11.13
N THR A 229 -3.54 18.24 11.36
CA THR A 229 -2.94 19.59 11.40
C THR A 229 -1.85 19.74 12.44
N SER A 230 -2.00 19.10 13.62
CA SER A 230 -0.96 19.13 14.65
C SER A 230 0.33 18.43 14.22
N ALA A 231 0.25 17.38 13.40
CA ALA A 231 1.41 16.72 12.83
C ALA A 231 2.11 17.62 11.80
N ILE A 232 1.33 18.36 11.00
CA ILE A 232 1.83 19.34 10.04
C ILE A 232 2.53 20.49 10.77
N ASP A 233 1.92 21.03 11.83
CA ASP A 233 2.48 22.15 12.61
C ASP A 233 3.79 21.80 13.32
N LEU A 234 3.98 20.53 13.72
CA LEU A 234 5.25 20.05 14.28
C LEU A 234 6.42 20.22 13.30
N THR A 235 6.17 20.23 12.00
CA THR A 235 7.23 20.45 11.00
C THR A 235 7.59 21.92 10.83
N LYS A 236 6.64 22.82 11.13
CA LYS A 236 6.78 24.27 10.94
C LYS A 236 7.37 24.99 12.16
N ASN A 237 7.15 24.47 13.39
CA ASN A 237 7.52 25.11 14.64
C ASN A 237 8.81 24.58 15.28
N PRO A 238 9.86 25.43 15.49
CA PRO A 238 11.14 24.99 16.09
C PRO A 238 11.12 24.81 17.61
N ILE A 239 10.08 25.25 18.34
CA ILE A 239 10.17 25.53 19.78
C ILE A 239 9.71 24.41 20.74
N GLN A 240 9.12 23.30 20.28
CA GLN A 240 8.56 22.26 21.18
C GLN A 240 9.54 21.12 21.55
N HIS A 241 10.81 21.37 21.78
CA HIS A 241 11.86 20.35 21.86
C HIS A 241 12.19 19.78 23.23
N SER A 242 11.67 20.29 24.35
CA SER A 242 12.12 19.86 25.69
C SER A 242 11.58 18.49 26.15
N ARG A 243 10.59 17.89 25.48
CA ARG A 243 9.93 16.64 25.92
C ARG A 243 10.11 15.42 25.01
N THR A 244 10.92 15.50 23.94
CA THR A 244 10.91 14.47 22.89
C THR A 244 12.27 13.96 22.41
N LYS A 245 13.28 13.87 23.29
CA LYS A 245 14.64 13.40 22.93
C LYS A 245 14.71 12.10 22.11
N HIS A 246 13.77 11.18 22.26
CA HIS A 246 13.78 9.88 21.53
C HIS A 246 13.19 9.96 20.09
N ILE A 247 12.71 11.13 19.67
CA ILE A 247 12.10 11.34 18.34
C ILE A 247 12.98 12.27 17.50
N GLU A 248 14.03 12.78 18.10
CA GLU A 248 14.89 13.84 17.58
C GLU A 248 15.33 13.60 16.12
N ILE A 249 15.88 12.42 15.81
CA ILE A 249 16.40 12.12 14.47
C ILE A 249 15.29 12.16 13.40
N LYS A 250 14.11 11.58 13.66
CA LYS A 250 13.01 11.58 12.69
C LYS A 250 12.35 12.96 12.56
N HIS A 251 12.29 13.73 13.64
CA HIS A 251 11.79 15.12 13.60
C HIS A 251 12.72 16.02 12.80
N HIS A 252 14.03 15.89 12.97
CA HIS A 252 15.00 16.62 12.18
C HIS A 252 14.89 16.23 10.70
N PHE A 253 14.80 14.94 10.38
CA PHE A 253 14.71 14.45 9.02
C PHE A 253 13.58 15.09 8.20
N ILE A 254 12.32 15.04 8.68
CA ILE A 254 11.20 15.64 7.95
C ILE A 254 11.36 17.15 7.83
N ARG A 255 11.72 17.81 8.94
CA ARG A 255 11.90 19.26 8.98
C ARG A 255 13.00 19.72 8.04
N ASP A 256 14.13 19.03 8.00
CA ASP A 256 15.25 19.37 7.13
C ASP A 256 14.84 19.33 5.66
N HIS A 257 14.02 18.33 5.26
CA HIS A 257 13.54 18.24 3.89
C HIS A 257 12.44 19.24 3.56
N VAL A 258 11.61 19.64 4.54
CA VAL A 258 10.67 20.77 4.38
C VAL A 258 11.43 22.08 4.21
N GLN A 259 12.45 22.35 5.05
CA GLN A 259 13.26 23.56 4.97
C GLN A 259 14.08 23.65 3.68
N LYS A 260 14.57 22.53 3.17
CA LYS A 260 15.27 22.46 1.88
C LYS A 260 14.33 22.63 0.68
N GLY A 261 13.02 22.58 0.89
CA GLY A 261 12.04 22.63 -0.20
C GLY A 261 11.91 21.32 -1.00
N ASP A 262 12.41 20.19 -0.47
CA ASP A 262 12.25 18.89 -1.12
C ASP A 262 10.79 18.45 -1.07
N ILE A 263 10.12 18.68 0.06
CA ILE A 263 8.73 18.30 0.33
C ILE A 263 7.96 19.47 0.95
N VAL A 264 6.63 19.40 0.83
CA VAL A 264 5.67 20.25 1.54
C VAL A 264 4.65 19.37 2.24
N LEU A 265 4.29 19.70 3.48
CA LEU A 265 3.17 19.03 4.15
C LEU A 265 1.91 19.87 4.02
N ASP A 266 0.90 19.29 3.39
CA ASP A 266 -0.38 19.89 3.16
C ASP A 266 -1.51 19.12 3.84
N PHE A 267 -2.56 19.84 4.25
CA PHE A 267 -3.72 19.25 4.86
C PHE A 267 -4.63 18.62 3.79
N VAL A 268 -5.15 17.45 4.10
CA VAL A 268 -6.23 16.81 3.36
C VAL A 268 -7.37 16.46 4.31
N ASP A 269 -8.61 16.70 3.88
CA ASP A 269 -9.78 16.25 4.65
C ASP A 269 -9.82 14.72 4.76
N THR A 270 -10.22 14.18 5.91
CA THR A 270 -10.27 12.74 6.16
C THR A 270 -11.12 11.98 5.12
N ASN A 271 -12.16 12.63 4.55
CA ASN A 271 -12.94 12.01 3.47
C ASN A 271 -12.14 11.85 2.16
N HIS A 272 -11.05 12.58 1.98
CA HIS A 272 -10.17 12.51 0.82
C HIS A 272 -8.81 11.87 1.13
N GLN A 273 -8.63 11.33 2.36
CA GLN A 273 -7.40 10.65 2.76
C GLN A 273 -7.32 9.26 2.12
N LEU A 274 -6.53 9.14 1.05
CA LEU A 274 -6.38 7.87 0.33
C LEU A 274 -5.59 6.82 1.11
N ALA A 275 -4.76 7.24 2.06
CA ALA A 275 -3.96 6.32 2.87
C ALA A 275 -4.78 5.56 3.93
N ASP A 276 -6.04 5.95 4.21
CA ASP A 276 -6.96 5.28 5.13
C ASP A 276 -7.10 3.76 4.87
N ILE A 277 -7.16 3.37 3.60
CA ILE A 277 -7.31 1.98 3.19
C ILE A 277 -6.11 1.09 3.61
N PHE A 278 -4.98 1.71 3.92
CA PHE A 278 -3.74 1.02 4.33
C PHE A 278 -3.55 0.97 5.84
N THR A 279 -4.43 1.59 6.64
CA THR A 279 -4.24 1.72 8.10
C THR A 279 -5.31 1.03 8.91
N LYS A 280 -6.55 1.00 8.43
CA LYS A 280 -7.73 0.50 9.18
C LYS A 280 -8.73 -0.24 8.29
N PRO A 281 -9.57 -1.13 8.87
CA PRO A 281 -10.66 -1.73 8.12
C PRO A 281 -11.78 -0.69 7.93
N LEU A 282 -12.31 -0.60 6.72
CA LEU A 282 -13.33 0.37 6.32
C LEU A 282 -14.67 -0.32 6.05
N ASP A 283 -15.75 0.44 6.12
CA ASP A 283 -17.05 0.02 5.62
C ASP A 283 -17.02 -0.16 4.08
N SER A 284 -17.99 -0.91 3.55
CA SER A 284 -18.00 -1.28 2.12
C SER A 284 -18.07 -0.08 1.18
N LYS A 285 -18.81 0.97 1.54
CA LYS A 285 -18.98 2.16 0.68
C LYS A 285 -17.65 2.94 0.60
N ARG A 286 -17.06 3.27 1.77
CA ARG A 286 -15.78 3.98 1.84
C ARG A 286 -14.65 3.18 1.20
N PHE A 287 -14.58 1.87 1.50
CA PHE A 287 -13.58 0.98 0.91
C PHE A 287 -13.65 0.97 -0.62
N THR A 288 -14.86 0.84 -1.18
CA THR A 288 -15.05 0.82 -2.64
C THR A 288 -14.73 2.16 -3.30
N ALA A 289 -15.04 3.28 -2.64
CA ALA A 289 -14.68 4.61 -3.13
C ALA A 289 -13.15 4.76 -3.20
N LEU A 290 -12.44 4.53 -2.09
CA LEU A 290 -10.98 4.64 -2.05
C LEU A 290 -10.30 3.69 -3.04
N ARG A 291 -10.78 2.45 -3.18
CA ARG A 291 -10.25 1.50 -4.16
C ARG A 291 -10.31 2.06 -5.58
N ARG A 292 -11.40 2.74 -5.96
CA ARG A 292 -11.52 3.39 -7.27
C ARG A 292 -10.58 4.59 -7.42
N GLU A 293 -10.46 5.40 -6.37
CA GLU A 293 -9.57 6.56 -6.36
C GLU A 293 -8.08 6.15 -6.43
N LEU A 294 -7.73 4.95 -5.96
CA LEU A 294 -6.41 4.35 -6.17
C LEU A 294 -6.14 3.90 -7.62
N GLY A 295 -7.08 4.09 -8.55
CA GLY A 295 -6.93 3.70 -9.95
C GLY A 295 -7.18 2.21 -10.20
N MET A 296 -7.87 1.50 -9.31
CA MET A 296 -8.21 0.10 -9.50
C MET A 296 -9.50 -0.04 -10.31
N SER A 297 -9.44 -0.84 -11.37
CA SER A 297 -10.55 -1.13 -12.27
C SER A 297 -10.55 -2.60 -12.72
N SER A 298 -11.64 -3.03 -13.35
CA SER A 298 -11.67 -4.24 -14.16
C SER A 298 -11.05 -3.97 -15.54
N PRO A 299 -10.57 -4.99 -16.25
CA PRO A 299 -10.05 -4.83 -17.61
C PRO A 299 -11.12 -4.21 -18.52
N MET A 300 -10.74 -3.15 -19.21
CA MET A 300 -11.55 -2.56 -20.28
C MET A 300 -11.55 -3.43 -21.53
#